data_f1c1bbd75c124430b90ef04bfd6088fd
#
_entry.id   f1c1bbd75c124430b90ef04bfd6088fd
#
_cell.length_a   1.000
_cell.length_b   1.000
_cell.length_c   1.000
_cell.angle_alpha   90.00
_cell.angle_beta   90.00
_cell.angle_gamma   90.00
#
_symmetry.space_group_name_H-M   'P 1'
#
loop_
_entity.id
_entity.type
_entity.pdbx_description
1 polymer ?
#
loop_
_entity_poly.entity_id
_entity_poly.type
_entity_poly.pdbx_seq_one_letter_code
_entity_poly.pdbx_strand_id
1 'polypeptide(L)'
;MTNTLLFDFTVDKTAKTVSINREFAAPLSLVWDAFTNQEILDQWWAPKPWASKTKFMNFEVGGRRFYAMVGPEGQEHWSIQKYTSISPKTNFKLLNAFADKDENPELPGSDWDLNFSEQAGTTKVSITIYNESLTRMEKMIEMGFEGGFTMTLNYLENLLTTLSQR
;
A
#
# COMPACT_ATOMS: atom_id res chain seq x y z
N MET A 1 -15.96 -9.42 -25.36
CA MET A 1 -14.92 -10.14 -24.61
C MET A 1 -14.43 -9.30 -23.45
N THR A 2 -14.51 -9.82 -22.28
CA THR A 2 -14.04 -9.11 -21.09
C THR A 2 -12.59 -9.48 -20.81
N ASN A 3 -11.72 -8.47 -20.74
CA ASN A 3 -10.35 -8.69 -20.29
C ASN A 3 -10.35 -8.77 -18.78
N THR A 4 -9.96 -9.93 -18.26
CA THR A 4 -9.80 -10.10 -16.83
C THR A 4 -8.47 -9.47 -16.40
N LEU A 5 -8.55 -8.49 -15.51
CA LEU A 5 -7.35 -7.87 -14.97
C LEU A 5 -6.65 -8.84 -14.02
N LEU A 6 -5.32 -8.84 -14.07
CA LEU A 6 -4.52 -9.69 -13.21
C LEU A 6 -4.67 -9.29 -11.74
N PHE A 7 -4.84 -10.27 -10.88
CA PHE A 7 -4.69 -10.11 -9.44
C PHE A 7 -4.21 -11.43 -8.86
N ASP A 8 -3.03 -11.40 -8.24
CA ASP A 8 -2.57 -12.53 -7.45
C ASP A 8 -1.95 -12.05 -6.15
N PHE A 9 -2.02 -12.90 -5.13
CA PHE A 9 -1.52 -12.64 -3.80
C PHE A 9 -0.88 -13.92 -3.30
N THR A 10 0.44 -13.92 -3.13
CA THR A 10 1.21 -15.11 -2.77
C THR A 10 2.00 -14.86 -1.48
N VAL A 11 2.02 -15.88 -0.61
CA VAL A 11 2.78 -15.83 0.63
C VAL A 11 3.86 -16.92 0.58
N ASP A 12 5.12 -16.52 0.75
CA ASP A 12 6.25 -17.44 0.84
C ASP A 12 6.91 -17.29 2.22
N LYS A 13 6.57 -18.19 3.13
CA LYS A 13 7.08 -18.13 4.51
C LYS A 13 8.58 -18.43 4.59
N THR A 14 9.09 -19.25 3.70
CA THR A 14 10.51 -19.56 3.66
C THR A 14 11.33 -18.33 3.32
N ALA A 15 10.89 -17.57 2.33
CA ALA A 15 11.53 -16.31 1.93
C ALA A 15 11.08 -15.13 2.79
N LYS A 16 10.12 -15.31 3.68
CA LYS A 16 9.51 -14.26 4.52
C LYS A 16 8.96 -13.12 3.67
N THR A 17 8.32 -13.46 2.55
CA THR A 17 7.91 -12.51 1.52
C THR A 17 6.43 -12.68 1.18
N VAL A 18 5.75 -11.54 0.99
CA VAL A 18 4.41 -11.49 0.41
C VAL A 18 4.54 -10.80 -0.94
N SER A 19 3.97 -11.40 -1.99
CA SER A 19 4.02 -10.83 -3.33
C SER A 19 2.61 -10.59 -3.83
N ILE A 20 2.35 -9.37 -4.31
CA ILE A 20 1.05 -8.95 -4.80
C ILE A 20 1.24 -8.36 -6.19
N ASN A 21 0.49 -8.86 -7.17
CA ASN A 21 0.48 -8.31 -8.52
C ASN A 21 -0.96 -7.94 -8.86
N ARG A 22 -1.17 -6.69 -9.24
CA ARG A 22 -2.51 -6.20 -9.56
C ARG A 22 -2.47 -5.29 -10.77
N GLU A 23 -3.39 -5.54 -11.73
CA GLU A 23 -3.59 -4.65 -12.87
C GLU A 23 -4.79 -3.75 -12.63
N PHE A 24 -4.66 -2.50 -13.08
CA PHE A 24 -5.73 -1.51 -13.02
C PHE A 24 -5.95 -0.94 -14.43
N ALA A 25 -7.22 -0.79 -14.81
CA ALA A 25 -7.58 -0.21 -16.10
C ALA A 25 -7.49 1.33 -16.02
N ALA A 26 -6.27 1.84 -15.84
CA ALA A 26 -6.01 3.26 -15.68
C ALA A 26 -4.57 3.57 -16.11
N PRO A 27 -4.29 4.81 -16.54
CA PRO A 27 -2.94 5.18 -16.98
C PRO A 27 -1.96 5.22 -15.80
N LEU A 28 -0.70 4.97 -16.10
CA LEU A 28 0.38 4.91 -15.11
C LEU A 28 0.46 6.15 -14.23
N SER A 29 0.34 7.35 -14.80
CA SER A 29 0.44 8.58 -14.02
C SER A 29 -0.65 8.66 -12.95
N LEU A 30 -1.86 8.19 -13.25
CA LEU A 30 -2.97 8.21 -12.30
C LEU A 30 -2.76 7.17 -11.19
N VAL A 31 -2.31 5.97 -11.56
CA VAL A 31 -2.03 4.91 -10.57
C VAL A 31 -0.86 5.31 -9.68
N TRP A 32 0.18 5.90 -10.26
CA TRP A 32 1.31 6.41 -9.48
C TRP A 32 0.84 7.46 -8.46
N ASP A 33 0.01 8.41 -8.90
CA ASP A 33 -0.52 9.44 -8.00
C ASP A 33 -1.34 8.82 -6.87
N ALA A 34 -2.09 7.76 -7.16
CA ALA A 34 -2.91 7.09 -6.16
C ALA A 34 -2.06 6.46 -5.02
N PHE A 35 -0.81 6.11 -5.31
CA PHE A 35 0.09 5.52 -4.33
C PHE A 35 1.02 6.55 -3.67
N THR A 36 1.10 7.76 -4.21
CA THR A 36 2.08 8.75 -3.76
C THR A 36 1.49 10.10 -3.32
N ASN A 37 0.22 10.32 -3.58
CA ASN A 37 -0.47 11.55 -3.19
C ASN A 37 -1.30 11.31 -1.93
N GLN A 38 -1.07 12.12 -0.90
CA GLN A 38 -1.72 11.97 0.40
C GLN A 38 -3.24 11.94 0.32
N GLU A 39 -3.83 12.86 -0.41
CA GLU A 39 -5.29 12.98 -0.50
C GLU A 39 -5.92 11.76 -1.15
N ILE A 40 -5.25 11.18 -2.14
CA ILE A 40 -5.76 9.99 -2.81
C ILE A 40 -5.54 8.76 -1.93
N LEU A 41 -4.36 8.62 -1.33
CA LEU A 41 -4.04 7.50 -0.43
C LEU A 41 -5.06 7.37 0.69
N ASP A 42 -5.46 8.48 1.30
CA ASP A 42 -6.39 8.45 2.42
C ASP A 42 -7.80 8.00 2.03
N GLN A 43 -8.09 7.95 0.73
CA GLN A 43 -9.39 7.51 0.25
C GLN A 43 -9.51 6.00 0.07
N TRP A 44 -8.39 5.27 0.02
CA TRP A 44 -8.46 3.83 -0.25
C TRP A 44 -7.57 2.96 0.65
N TRP A 45 -6.65 3.52 1.39
CA TRP A 45 -5.60 2.76 2.11
C TRP A 45 -6.12 1.92 3.28
N ALA A 46 -7.26 2.24 3.87
CA ALA A 46 -7.78 1.50 5.03
C ALA A 46 -9.05 0.71 4.71
N PRO A 47 -9.17 -0.54 5.18
CA PRO A 47 -10.39 -1.32 4.98
C PRO A 47 -11.52 -0.79 5.88
N LYS A 48 -12.71 -0.55 5.28
CA LYS A 48 -13.85 -0.07 6.04
C LYS A 48 -14.27 -1.08 7.12
N PRO A 49 -14.73 -0.65 8.27
CA PRO A 49 -15.12 0.72 8.64
C PRO A 49 -13.97 1.63 9.10
N TRP A 50 -12.72 1.19 8.95
CA TRP A 50 -11.55 2.00 9.26
C TRP A 50 -11.33 3.04 8.16
N ALA A 51 -10.71 4.17 8.53
CA ALA A 51 -10.33 5.21 7.58
C ALA A 51 -8.86 5.57 7.75
N SER A 52 -8.18 5.87 6.64
CA SER A 52 -6.79 6.31 6.67
C SER A 52 -6.74 7.82 6.84
N LYS A 53 -5.97 8.29 7.83
CA LYS A 53 -5.74 9.72 8.06
C LYS A 53 -4.26 9.99 8.16
N THR A 54 -3.69 10.59 7.14
CA THR A 54 -2.28 10.95 7.10
C THR A 54 -2.07 12.25 7.89
N LYS A 55 -1.21 12.17 8.89
CA LYS A 55 -0.81 13.34 9.67
C LYS A 55 0.30 14.12 9.00
N PHE A 56 1.24 13.41 8.38
CA PHE A 56 2.37 14.02 7.70
C PHE A 56 2.81 13.12 6.56
N MET A 57 3.13 13.73 5.42
CA MET A 57 3.68 12.98 4.29
C MET A 57 4.65 13.84 3.51
N ASN A 58 5.85 13.32 3.31
CA ASN A 58 6.86 13.93 2.47
C ASN A 58 7.40 12.83 1.54
N PHE A 59 6.91 12.80 0.30
CA PHE A 59 7.28 11.76 -0.66
C PHE A 59 8.59 12.10 -1.35
N GLU A 60 9.69 11.84 -0.65
CA GLU A 60 11.06 11.98 -1.17
C GLU A 60 11.95 10.97 -0.44
N VAL A 61 13.11 10.67 -1.02
CA VAL A 61 14.08 9.77 -0.37
C VAL A 61 14.50 10.40 0.95
N GLY A 62 14.38 9.63 2.03
CA GLY A 62 14.60 10.12 3.39
C GLY A 62 13.37 10.74 4.03
N GLY A 63 12.30 10.94 3.26
CA GLY A 63 11.03 11.41 3.79
C GLY A 63 10.18 10.26 4.32
N ARG A 64 8.98 10.61 4.82
CA ARG A 64 8.10 9.61 5.44
C ARG A 64 6.63 9.99 5.31
N ARG A 65 5.79 8.97 5.44
CA ARG A 65 4.35 9.13 5.65
C ARG A 65 4.03 8.61 7.04
N PHE A 66 3.47 9.48 7.87
CA PHE A 66 3.00 9.10 9.20
C PHE A 66 1.49 9.22 9.23
N TYR A 67 0.80 8.12 9.49
CA TYR A 67 -0.65 8.07 9.38
C TYR A 67 -1.26 7.15 10.42
N ALA A 68 -2.57 7.35 10.65
CA ALA A 68 -3.36 6.48 11.50
C ALA A 68 -4.48 5.83 10.70
N MET A 69 -4.78 4.58 11.02
CA MET A 69 -6.03 3.97 10.65
C MET A 69 -6.98 4.23 11.82
N VAL A 70 -8.06 4.96 11.55
CA VAL A 70 -9.02 5.38 12.56
C VAL A 70 -10.28 4.54 12.46
N GLY A 71 -10.65 3.89 13.56
CA GLY A 71 -11.82 3.04 13.62
C GLY A 71 -13.11 3.83 13.88
N PRO A 72 -14.27 3.15 13.77
CA PRO A 72 -15.57 3.81 13.92
C PRO A 72 -15.83 4.38 15.33
N GLU A 73 -15.09 3.92 16.33
CA GLU A 73 -15.22 4.41 17.70
C GLU A 73 -14.08 5.37 18.08
N GLY A 74 -13.33 5.84 17.07
CA GLY A 74 -12.23 6.76 17.30
C GLY A 74 -10.91 6.11 17.66
N GLN A 75 -10.81 4.77 17.63
CA GLN A 75 -9.54 4.08 17.87
C GLN A 75 -8.53 4.46 16.80
N GLU A 76 -7.28 4.61 17.19
CA GLU A 76 -6.21 4.99 16.27
C GLU A 76 -5.09 3.94 16.29
N HIS A 77 -4.75 3.44 15.11
CA HIS A 77 -3.58 2.58 14.92
C HIS A 77 -2.61 3.30 14.00
N TRP A 78 -1.49 3.74 14.58
CA TRP A 78 -0.50 4.52 13.87
C TRP A 78 0.49 3.63 13.12
N SER A 79 0.96 4.12 11.99
CA SER A 79 1.98 3.46 11.17
C SER A 79 2.87 4.51 10.52
N ILE A 80 4.10 4.11 10.21
CA ILE A 80 5.06 4.97 9.54
C ILE A 80 5.63 4.24 8.33
N GLN A 81 5.78 4.97 7.23
CA GLN A 81 6.41 4.49 6.01
C GLN A 81 7.56 5.43 5.69
N LYS A 82 8.79 4.90 5.72
CA LYS A 82 9.98 5.69 5.41
C LYS A 82 10.43 5.36 3.99
N TYR A 83 10.50 6.37 3.13
CA TYR A 83 10.87 6.19 1.73
C TYR A 83 12.38 6.06 1.59
N THR A 84 12.83 4.95 1.04
CA THR A 84 14.26 4.63 0.92
C THR A 84 14.78 4.77 -0.50
N SER A 85 13.90 4.66 -1.51
CA SER A 85 14.27 4.77 -2.91
C SER A 85 13.07 5.21 -3.72
N ILE A 86 13.27 6.12 -4.68
CA ILE A 86 12.19 6.59 -5.56
C ILE A 86 12.73 6.77 -6.97
N SER A 87 12.13 6.04 -7.92
CA SER A 87 12.34 6.25 -9.35
C SER A 87 10.99 6.64 -9.95
N PRO A 88 10.75 7.92 -10.26
CA PRO A 88 9.42 8.41 -10.59
C PRO A 88 8.69 7.57 -11.64
N LYS A 89 7.44 7.22 -11.33
CA LYS A 89 6.54 6.43 -12.18
C LYS A 89 7.03 5.04 -12.54
N THR A 90 8.07 4.55 -11.88
CA THR A 90 8.65 3.23 -12.13
C THR A 90 8.69 2.37 -10.89
N ASN A 91 9.26 2.92 -9.81
CA ASN A 91 9.49 2.14 -8.59
C ASN A 91 9.65 3.06 -7.38
N PHE A 92 9.16 2.62 -6.24
CA PHE A 92 9.62 3.18 -4.97
C PHE A 92 9.67 2.10 -3.90
N LYS A 93 10.54 2.32 -2.92
CA LYS A 93 10.74 1.41 -1.80
C LYS A 93 10.57 2.14 -0.50
N LEU A 94 10.06 1.42 0.48
CA LEU A 94 9.85 1.99 1.81
C LEU A 94 10.01 0.94 2.89
N LEU A 95 10.31 1.41 4.10
CA LEU A 95 10.22 0.61 5.31
C LEU A 95 8.89 0.94 5.97
N ASN A 96 8.05 -0.08 6.17
CA ASN A 96 6.75 0.06 6.81
C ASN A 96 6.79 -0.54 8.20
N ALA A 97 6.28 0.19 9.20
CA ALA A 97 6.23 -0.29 10.57
C ALA A 97 5.02 0.29 11.28
N PHE A 98 4.46 -0.46 12.23
CA PHE A 98 3.53 0.12 13.18
C PHE A 98 4.30 1.12 14.03
N ALA A 99 3.61 2.12 14.55
CA ALA A 99 4.23 3.16 15.35
C ALA A 99 3.27 3.57 16.48
N ASP A 100 3.81 4.32 17.44
CA ASP A 100 2.95 4.98 18.42
C ASP A 100 2.61 6.40 17.90
N LYS A 101 1.81 7.12 18.66
CA LYS A 101 1.37 8.47 18.27
C LYS A 101 2.51 9.49 18.20
N ASP A 102 3.67 9.17 18.77
CA ASP A 102 4.86 10.03 18.81
C ASP A 102 5.89 9.62 17.74
N GLU A 103 5.50 8.82 16.76
CA GLU A 103 6.30 8.34 15.64
C GLU A 103 7.43 7.37 16.03
N ASN A 104 7.30 6.67 17.15
CA ASN A 104 8.27 5.64 17.51
C ASN A 104 7.89 4.33 16.82
N PRO A 105 8.70 3.84 15.85
CA PRO A 105 8.36 2.64 15.11
C PRO A 105 8.58 1.36 15.91
N GLU A 106 7.71 0.37 15.69
CA GLU A 106 7.90 -0.97 16.20
C GLU A 106 8.76 -1.75 15.20
N LEU A 107 10.02 -1.98 15.54
CA LEU A 107 10.94 -2.71 14.69
C LEU A 107 11.13 -4.15 15.18
N PRO A 108 11.40 -5.09 14.27
CA PRO A 108 11.58 -4.90 12.84
C PRO A 108 10.27 -4.62 12.11
N GLY A 109 10.35 -3.79 11.06
CA GLY A 109 9.22 -3.55 10.19
C GLY A 109 9.23 -4.47 8.98
N SER A 110 8.64 -4.03 7.89
CA SER A 110 8.67 -4.74 6.62
C SER A 110 9.18 -3.81 5.51
N ASP A 111 9.92 -4.38 4.56
CA ASP A 111 10.45 -3.65 3.42
C ASP A 111 9.52 -3.87 2.23
N TRP A 112 9.00 -2.78 1.70
CA TRP A 112 8.09 -2.79 0.57
C TRP A 112 8.80 -2.30 -0.68
N ASP A 113 8.64 -3.04 -1.78
CA ASP A 113 9.16 -2.71 -3.08
C ASP A 113 7.98 -2.67 -4.03
N LEU A 114 7.66 -1.48 -4.56
CA LEU A 114 6.50 -1.27 -5.42
C LEU A 114 6.98 -0.91 -6.82
N ASN A 115 6.61 -1.73 -7.81
CA ASN A 115 6.98 -1.56 -9.20
C ASN A 115 5.76 -1.28 -10.05
N PHE A 116 5.88 -0.33 -10.97
CA PHE A 116 4.78 0.15 -11.81
C PHE A 116 5.17 0.03 -13.28
N SER A 117 4.26 -0.51 -14.09
CA SER A 117 4.46 -0.57 -15.54
C SER A 117 3.11 -0.45 -16.24
N GLU A 118 3.10 0.12 -17.42
CA GLU A 118 1.89 0.33 -18.19
C GLU A 118 2.00 -0.32 -19.57
N GLN A 119 0.89 -0.93 -20.02
CA GLN A 119 0.77 -1.47 -21.35
C GLN A 119 -0.67 -1.27 -21.84
N ALA A 120 -0.83 -0.55 -22.95
CA ALA A 120 -2.13 -0.33 -23.59
C ALA A 120 -3.20 0.23 -22.62
N GLY A 121 -2.82 1.20 -21.80
CA GLY A 121 -3.75 1.85 -20.88
C GLY A 121 -4.03 1.09 -19.59
N THR A 122 -3.37 -0.06 -19.39
CA THR A 122 -3.50 -0.87 -18.18
C THR A 122 -2.20 -0.80 -17.40
N THR A 123 -2.26 -0.44 -16.13
CA THR A 123 -1.09 -0.33 -15.27
C THR A 123 -1.01 -1.53 -14.34
N LYS A 124 0.16 -2.16 -14.30
CA LYS A 124 0.44 -3.25 -13.39
C LYS A 124 1.27 -2.74 -12.22
N VAL A 125 0.80 -3.03 -11.01
CA VAL A 125 1.54 -2.75 -9.78
C VAL A 125 1.99 -4.08 -9.19
N SER A 126 3.30 -4.22 -9.00
CA SER A 126 3.90 -5.41 -8.37
C SER A 126 4.49 -4.98 -7.04
N ILE A 127 3.99 -5.56 -5.95
CA ILE A 127 4.39 -5.22 -4.60
C ILE A 127 5.05 -6.44 -3.97
N THR A 128 6.28 -6.28 -3.50
CA THR A 128 6.98 -7.32 -2.76
C THR A 128 7.21 -6.80 -1.34
N ILE A 129 6.76 -7.56 -0.34
CA ILE A 129 6.88 -7.18 1.06
C ILE A 129 7.77 -8.21 1.75
N TYR A 130 8.96 -7.79 2.15
CA TYR A 130 9.90 -8.63 2.87
C TYR A 130 9.79 -8.35 4.37
N ASN A 131 9.70 -9.43 5.17
CA ASN A 131 9.63 -9.33 6.63
C ASN A 131 10.89 -9.97 7.23
N GLU A 132 11.64 -9.19 7.97
CA GLU A 132 12.82 -9.70 8.66
C GLU A 132 12.43 -10.76 9.70
N SER A 133 11.29 -10.56 10.37
CA SER A 133 10.76 -11.49 11.37
C SER A 133 9.63 -12.34 10.81
N LEU A 134 9.82 -13.65 10.75
CA LEU A 134 8.78 -14.58 10.33
C LEU A 134 7.59 -14.53 11.30
N THR A 135 7.85 -14.42 12.60
CA THR A 135 6.80 -14.33 13.61
C THR A 135 5.90 -13.13 13.36
N ARG A 136 6.49 -11.97 13.05
CA ARG A 136 5.73 -10.76 12.75
C ARG A 136 4.92 -10.93 11.47
N MET A 137 5.50 -11.55 10.44
CA MET A 137 4.81 -11.82 9.19
C MET A 137 3.58 -12.72 9.40
N GLU A 138 3.75 -13.80 10.17
CA GLU A 138 2.66 -14.70 10.48
C GLU A 138 1.55 -14.01 11.27
N LYS A 139 1.93 -13.14 12.21
CA LYS A 139 0.97 -12.35 12.98
C LYS A 139 0.15 -11.42 12.08
N MET A 140 0.80 -10.77 11.12
CA MET A 140 0.13 -9.89 10.16
C MET A 140 -0.88 -10.66 9.32
N ILE A 141 -0.50 -11.86 8.87
CA ILE A 141 -1.38 -12.72 8.09
C ILE A 141 -2.59 -13.16 8.93
N GLU A 142 -2.36 -13.55 10.18
CA GLU A 142 -3.42 -13.95 11.10
C GLU A 142 -4.39 -12.80 11.39
N MET A 143 -3.91 -11.56 11.38
CA MET A 143 -4.75 -10.38 11.58
C MET A 143 -5.60 -10.03 10.36
N GLY A 144 -5.48 -10.79 9.26
CA GLY A 144 -6.30 -10.60 8.07
C GLY A 144 -5.72 -9.67 7.03
N PHE A 145 -4.39 -9.57 6.95
CA PHE A 145 -3.73 -8.68 5.99
C PHE A 145 -4.18 -8.93 4.56
N GLU A 146 -4.25 -10.19 4.13
CA GLU A 146 -4.64 -10.51 2.75
C GLU A 146 -6.03 -9.97 2.42
N GLY A 147 -7.03 -10.28 3.26
CA GLY A 147 -8.41 -9.83 3.03
C GLY A 147 -8.53 -8.32 3.10
N GLY A 148 -7.89 -7.71 4.10
CA GLY A 148 -7.93 -6.26 4.29
C GLY A 148 -7.28 -5.50 3.15
N PHE A 149 -6.09 -5.91 2.73
CA PHE A 149 -5.39 -5.24 1.63
C PHE A 149 -6.09 -5.46 0.29
N THR A 150 -6.61 -6.66 0.05
CA THR A 150 -7.43 -6.93 -1.14
C THR A 150 -8.62 -5.98 -1.21
N MET A 151 -9.30 -5.77 -0.08
CA MET A 151 -10.42 -4.85 0.01
C MET A 151 -10.00 -3.42 -0.36
N THR A 152 -8.86 -2.95 0.15
CA THR A 152 -8.37 -1.60 -0.17
C THR A 152 -8.01 -1.46 -1.64
N LEU A 153 -7.44 -2.49 -2.26
CA LEU A 153 -7.14 -2.48 -3.70
C LEU A 153 -8.42 -2.43 -4.53
N ASN A 154 -9.49 -3.06 -4.07
CA ASN A 154 -10.79 -2.98 -4.74
C ASN A 154 -11.37 -1.57 -4.64
N TYR A 155 -11.19 -0.89 -3.52
CA TYR A 155 -11.59 0.53 -3.38
C TYR A 155 -10.80 1.38 -4.36
N LEU A 156 -9.50 1.11 -4.51
CA LEU A 156 -8.65 1.85 -5.44
C LEU A 156 -9.12 1.67 -6.87
N GLU A 157 -9.49 0.46 -7.27
CA GLU A 157 -10.01 0.19 -8.61
C GLU A 157 -11.23 1.07 -8.90
N ASN A 158 -12.18 1.13 -7.95
CA ASN A 158 -13.37 1.96 -8.10
C ASN A 158 -13.03 3.46 -8.11
N LEU A 159 -12.11 3.88 -7.26
CA LEU A 159 -11.67 5.26 -7.19
C LEU A 159 -11.00 5.71 -8.49
N LEU A 160 -10.17 4.86 -9.08
CA LEU A 160 -9.50 5.15 -10.34
C LEU A 160 -10.49 5.37 -11.48
N THR A 161 -11.59 4.63 -11.50
CA THR A 161 -12.66 4.84 -12.47
C THR A 161 -13.24 6.25 -12.35
N THR A 162 -13.47 6.69 -11.10
CA THR A 162 -13.98 8.03 -10.82
C THR A 162 -12.97 9.12 -11.24
N LEU A 163 -11.70 8.92 -10.87
CA LEU A 163 -10.65 9.89 -11.16
C LEU A 163 -10.36 10.02 -12.67
N SER A 164 -10.46 8.92 -13.41
CA SER A 164 -10.19 8.92 -14.85
C SER A 164 -11.28 9.62 -15.67
N GLN A 165 -12.43 9.90 -15.07
CA GLN A 165 -13.53 10.59 -15.72
C GLN A 165 -13.46 12.12 -15.59
N ARG A 166 -12.44 12.63 -14.92
CA ARG A 166 -12.27 14.08 -14.69
C ARG A 166 -11.49 14.76 -15.81
#